data_28b5a405defc075d2f9b679b6374d819
#
_entry.id   28b5a405defc075d2f9b679b6374d819
#
_cell.length_a   1.000
_cell.length_b   1.000
_cell.length_c   1.000
_cell.angle_alpha   90.00
_cell.angle_beta   90.00
_cell.angle_gamma   90.00
#
_symmetry.space_group_name_H-M   'P 1'
#
loop_
_entity.id
_entity.type
_entity.pdbx_description
1 polymer ?
#
loop_
_entity_poly.entity_id
_entity_poly.type
_entity_poly.pdbx_seq_one_letter_code
_entity_poly.pdbx_strand_id
1 'polypeptide(L)'
;MADDFDEVNHQLEKLLRGLKIMKIKDVIECLKNEGTWVRWNRCTRDRVLFGDDDQEVKKIGVCWVATNKVIEQALEKGINFIVSHENIFYTTGTHLETKLVESIEHKKDLLSKGNICVYRCHDVWDSIPEYGVSDVWAKKLGFDFKDRVINSYYQSANIPKQTVSELATRVANALKVDGEEGVYVFGNVNKEVSHLAIGTGAGTDIFEMLEFNPDVVIVADDGITNYKDAQYAIDNDLPMIVVNHAGCEIGGLKNMVNYFNDKLPDLDVEYLEEDFKISYFK
;
A
#
# COMPACT_ATOMS: atom_id res chain seq x y z
N MET A 1 -41.54 24.59 17.70
CA MET A 1 -41.36 23.73 18.89
C MET A 1 -40.89 22.29 18.53
N ALA A 2 -41.42 21.64 17.49
CA ALA A 2 -40.86 20.31 17.07
C ALA A 2 -39.51 20.45 16.38
N ASP A 3 -39.33 21.46 15.53
CA ASP A 3 -38.07 21.71 14.81
C ASP A 3 -36.91 22.09 15.76
N ASP A 4 -37.17 22.78 16.88
CA ASP A 4 -36.15 23.11 17.88
C ASP A 4 -35.64 21.87 18.63
N PHE A 5 -36.50 20.86 18.84
CA PHE A 5 -36.11 19.63 19.50
C PHE A 5 -35.23 18.73 18.63
N ASP A 6 -35.47 18.70 17.34
CA ASP A 6 -34.66 17.91 16.39
C ASP A 6 -33.28 18.55 16.21
N GLU A 7 -33.18 19.87 16.17
CA GLU A 7 -31.90 20.58 16.08
C GLU A 7 -31.07 20.44 17.35
N VAL A 8 -31.69 20.51 18.54
CA VAL A 8 -31.05 20.29 19.82
C VAL A 8 -30.58 18.82 19.97
N ASN A 9 -31.39 17.85 19.54
CA ASN A 9 -30.99 16.45 19.53
C ASN A 9 -29.82 16.18 18.57
N HIS A 10 -29.84 16.79 17.39
CA HIS A 10 -28.75 16.67 16.43
C HIS A 10 -27.44 17.30 16.95
N GLN A 11 -27.53 18.45 17.63
CA GLN A 11 -26.36 19.07 18.27
C GLN A 11 -25.89 18.25 19.47
N LEU A 12 -26.80 17.67 20.25
CA LEU A 12 -26.45 16.79 21.37
C LEU A 12 -25.80 15.49 20.90
N GLU A 13 -26.30 14.89 19.83
CA GLU A 13 -25.67 13.72 19.20
C GLU A 13 -24.29 14.06 18.63
N LYS A 14 -24.10 15.24 18.05
CA LYS A 14 -22.81 15.73 17.57
C LYS A 14 -21.83 15.97 18.71
N LEU A 15 -22.30 16.53 19.84
CA LEU A 15 -21.51 16.69 21.06
C LEU A 15 -21.17 15.33 21.71
N LEU A 16 -22.13 14.40 21.72
CA LEU A 16 -21.93 13.05 22.27
C LEU A 16 -21.01 12.18 21.36
N ARG A 17 -21.03 12.40 20.04
CA ARG A 17 -20.07 11.81 19.10
C ARG A 17 -18.65 12.37 19.32
N GLY A 18 -18.51 13.69 19.59
CA GLY A 18 -17.25 14.33 19.96
C GLY A 18 -16.71 13.94 21.35
N LEU A 19 -17.53 13.27 22.17
CA LEU A 19 -17.14 12.72 23.48
C LEU A 19 -16.86 11.21 23.44
N LYS A 20 -17.12 10.53 22.31
CA LYS A 20 -16.83 9.11 22.20
C LYS A 20 -15.33 8.92 21.94
N ILE A 21 -14.61 8.63 23.01
CA ILE A 21 -13.23 8.19 22.96
C ILE A 21 -13.14 6.98 22.01
N MET A 22 -12.48 7.16 20.87
CA MET A 22 -12.30 6.08 19.90
C MET A 22 -11.07 5.25 20.28
N LYS A 23 -11.24 3.95 20.39
CA LYS A 23 -10.15 3.02 20.66
C LYS A 23 -9.50 2.56 19.34
N ILE A 24 -8.26 2.11 19.41
CA ILE A 24 -7.53 1.57 18.27
C ILE A 24 -8.29 0.42 17.63
N LYS A 25 -8.85 -0.50 18.43
CA LYS A 25 -9.66 -1.62 17.94
C LYS A 25 -10.91 -1.16 17.16
N ASP A 26 -11.51 -0.02 17.51
CA ASP A 26 -12.67 0.52 16.80
C ASP A 26 -12.26 1.00 15.40
N VAL A 27 -11.09 1.63 15.26
CA VAL A 27 -10.51 2.02 13.96
C VAL A 27 -10.15 0.78 13.13
N ILE A 28 -9.52 -0.22 13.75
CA ILE A 28 -9.22 -1.50 13.09
C ILE A 28 -10.51 -2.14 12.56
N GLU A 29 -11.58 -2.13 13.34
CA GLU A 29 -12.86 -2.71 12.90
C GLU A 29 -13.49 -1.92 11.75
N CYS A 30 -13.35 -0.58 11.72
CA CYS A 30 -13.76 0.22 10.56
C CYS A 30 -13.01 -0.22 9.29
N LEU A 31 -11.68 -0.38 9.36
CA LEU A 31 -10.88 -0.86 8.22
C LEU A 31 -11.28 -2.27 7.79
N LYS A 32 -11.49 -3.19 8.73
CA LYS A 32 -11.91 -4.57 8.46
C LYS A 32 -13.27 -4.64 7.77
N ASN A 33 -14.20 -3.78 8.15
CA ASN A 33 -15.54 -3.74 7.57
C ASN A 33 -15.55 -3.30 6.10
N GLU A 34 -14.55 -2.55 5.65
CA GLU A 34 -14.36 -2.25 4.22
C GLU A 34 -13.96 -3.50 3.43
N GLY A 35 -13.23 -4.44 4.04
CA GLY A 35 -12.64 -5.62 3.41
C GLY A 35 -13.60 -6.82 3.31
N THR A 36 -14.76 -6.67 2.66
CA THR A 36 -15.75 -7.75 2.52
C THR A 36 -15.25 -8.96 1.71
N TRP A 37 -14.21 -8.78 0.91
CA TRP A 37 -13.53 -9.84 0.12
C TRP A 37 -12.46 -10.58 0.92
N VAL A 38 -12.01 -10.04 2.08
CA VAL A 38 -10.96 -10.65 2.89
C VAL A 38 -11.50 -11.87 3.64
N ARG A 39 -10.73 -12.96 3.60
CA ARG A 39 -11.10 -14.21 4.28
C ARG A 39 -10.62 -14.20 5.72
N TRP A 40 -11.28 -13.41 6.59
CA TRP A 40 -10.90 -13.18 7.99
C TRP A 40 -10.72 -14.45 8.83
N ASN A 41 -11.42 -15.52 8.50
CA ASN A 41 -11.36 -16.81 9.21
C ASN A 41 -10.28 -17.77 8.69
N ARG A 42 -9.43 -17.31 7.76
CA ARG A 42 -8.37 -18.10 7.16
C ARG A 42 -7.02 -17.37 7.29
N CYS A 43 -6.27 -17.32 6.20
CA CYS A 43 -4.99 -16.67 6.11
C CYS A 43 -5.19 -15.22 5.61
N THR A 44 -5.17 -14.23 6.51
CA THR A 44 -5.04 -12.83 6.14
C THR A 44 -3.74 -12.26 6.69
N ARG A 45 -3.18 -11.28 5.99
CA ARG A 45 -2.02 -10.52 6.45
C ARG A 45 -2.40 -9.43 7.46
N ASP A 46 -3.70 -9.03 7.46
CA ASP A 46 -4.24 -7.97 8.29
C ASP A 46 -4.39 -8.41 9.75
N ARG A 47 -3.59 -7.81 10.63
CA ARG A 47 -3.57 -8.14 12.05
C ARG A 47 -2.80 -7.11 12.87
N VAL A 48 -3.04 -7.07 14.17
CA VAL A 48 -2.16 -6.40 15.11
C VAL A 48 -0.82 -7.12 15.15
N LEU A 49 0.26 -6.39 14.89
CA LEU A 49 1.64 -6.91 14.92
C LEU A 49 2.30 -6.69 16.28
N PHE A 50 1.93 -5.60 16.96
CA PHE A 50 2.52 -5.21 18.23
C PHE A 50 1.59 -4.28 19.00
N GLY A 51 1.68 -4.29 20.32
CA GLY A 51 0.98 -3.38 21.23
C GLY A 51 -0.45 -3.79 21.58
N ASP A 52 -1.13 -2.92 22.32
CA ASP A 52 -2.49 -3.11 22.80
C ASP A 52 -3.45 -2.26 21.99
N ASP A 53 -4.46 -2.88 21.40
CA ASP A 53 -5.48 -2.22 20.60
C ASP A 53 -6.69 -1.72 21.41
N ASP A 54 -6.73 -1.99 22.74
CA ASP A 54 -7.79 -1.48 23.63
C ASP A 54 -7.54 -0.05 24.13
N GLN A 55 -6.37 0.53 23.83
CA GLN A 55 -6.05 1.90 24.20
C GLN A 55 -6.77 2.93 23.31
N GLU A 56 -6.92 4.15 23.85
CA GLU A 56 -7.46 5.30 23.11
C GLU A 56 -6.52 5.73 21.98
N VAL A 57 -7.09 6.05 20.81
CA VAL A 57 -6.33 6.68 19.71
C VAL A 57 -6.01 8.12 20.08
N LYS A 58 -4.73 8.48 20.07
CA LYS A 58 -4.27 9.86 20.22
C LYS A 58 -3.98 10.48 18.87
N LYS A 59 -3.18 9.79 18.08
CA LYS A 59 -2.81 10.17 16.73
C LYS A 59 -2.41 8.93 15.92
N ILE A 60 -2.72 8.91 14.64
CA ILE A 60 -2.46 7.80 13.73
C ILE A 60 -1.30 8.16 12.78
N GLY A 61 -0.34 7.27 12.63
CA GLY A 61 0.65 7.30 11.58
C GLY A 61 0.36 6.22 10.54
N VAL A 62 0.37 6.56 9.27
CA VAL A 62 0.28 5.62 8.15
C VAL A 62 1.65 5.49 7.50
N CYS A 63 2.05 4.28 7.14
CA CYS A 63 3.30 4.04 6.43
C CYS A 63 3.21 2.78 5.55
N TRP A 64 4.10 2.68 4.58
CA TRP A 64 4.25 1.43 3.82
C TRP A 64 4.87 0.33 4.69
N VAL A 65 5.99 0.63 5.36
CA VAL A 65 6.61 -0.24 6.36
C VAL A 65 7.15 0.55 7.54
N ALA A 66 6.85 0.15 8.78
CA ALA A 66 7.35 0.83 9.97
C ALA A 66 8.83 0.47 10.21
N THR A 67 9.73 1.20 9.56
CA THR A 67 11.18 1.19 9.86
C THR A 67 11.45 1.78 11.24
N ASN A 68 12.67 1.63 11.78
CA ASN A 68 13.05 2.29 13.03
C ASN A 68 12.86 3.80 12.95
N LYS A 69 13.22 4.41 11.79
CA LYS A 69 13.05 5.84 11.54
C LYS A 69 11.58 6.28 11.57
N VAL A 70 10.68 5.47 11.02
CA VAL A 70 9.22 5.72 11.09
C VAL A 70 8.74 5.66 12.53
N ILE A 71 9.22 4.70 13.32
CA ILE A 71 8.84 4.59 14.74
C ILE A 71 9.39 5.77 15.55
N GLU A 72 10.61 6.22 15.27
CA GLU A 72 11.19 7.42 15.89
C GLU A 72 10.36 8.67 15.57
N GLN A 73 9.95 8.87 14.31
CA GLN A 73 9.03 9.94 13.93
C GLN A 73 7.70 9.84 14.69
N ALA A 74 7.15 8.64 14.85
CA ALA A 74 5.92 8.43 15.60
C ALA A 74 6.07 8.83 17.07
N LEU A 75 7.21 8.50 17.69
CA LEU A 75 7.54 8.91 19.05
C LEU A 75 7.61 10.44 19.19
N GLU A 76 8.33 11.11 18.29
CA GLU A 76 8.48 12.56 18.29
C GLU A 76 7.15 13.29 18.13
N LYS A 77 6.22 12.72 17.36
CA LYS A 77 4.93 13.32 17.04
C LYS A 77 3.79 12.90 17.98
N GLY A 78 4.08 12.05 18.95
CA GLY A 78 3.09 11.55 19.92
C GLY A 78 2.07 10.60 19.31
N ILE A 79 2.40 9.94 18.21
CA ILE A 79 1.58 8.92 17.55
C ILE A 79 1.63 7.65 18.39
N ASN A 80 0.45 7.10 18.72
CA ASN A 80 0.35 5.85 19.46
C ASN A 80 -0.30 4.70 18.67
N PHE A 81 -0.72 4.98 17.42
CA PHE A 81 -1.23 3.96 16.53
C PHE A 81 -0.59 4.09 15.14
N ILE A 82 0.08 3.04 14.68
CA ILE A 82 0.66 2.96 13.33
C ILE A 82 -0.14 1.95 12.52
N VAL A 83 -0.60 2.37 11.34
CA VAL A 83 -1.13 1.49 10.30
C VAL A 83 -0.04 1.27 9.28
N SER A 84 0.52 0.06 9.24
CA SER A 84 1.58 -0.35 8.32
C SER A 84 1.02 -1.29 7.27
N HIS A 85 1.44 -1.14 6.02
CA HIS A 85 1.05 -2.07 4.97
C HIS A 85 1.87 -3.36 5.04
N GLU A 86 3.18 -3.24 5.14
CA GLU A 86 4.06 -4.38 5.23
C GLU A 86 4.37 -4.83 6.66
N ASN A 87 4.88 -6.06 6.78
CA ASN A 87 5.31 -6.60 8.06
C ASN A 87 6.52 -5.83 8.57
N ILE A 88 6.42 -5.34 9.81
CA ILE A 88 7.48 -4.54 10.44
C ILE A 88 8.63 -5.37 11.01
N PHE A 89 8.41 -6.67 11.20
CA PHE A 89 9.43 -7.57 11.73
C PHE A 89 10.04 -8.41 10.61
N TYR A 90 11.36 -8.53 10.64
CA TYR A 90 12.10 -9.34 9.69
C TYR A 90 11.71 -10.82 9.86
N THR A 91 11.38 -11.46 8.76
CA THR A 91 11.11 -12.90 8.72
C THR A 91 12.10 -13.56 7.75
N THR A 92 12.91 -14.45 8.26
CA THR A 92 13.77 -15.29 7.43
C THR A 92 13.40 -16.74 7.67
N GLY A 93 12.89 -17.40 6.66
CA GLY A 93 12.62 -18.84 6.64
C GLY A 93 12.65 -19.56 8.01
N THR A 94 13.60 -20.48 8.21
CA THR A 94 13.69 -21.32 9.41
C THR A 94 14.80 -20.94 10.40
N HIS A 95 15.64 -19.95 10.09
CA HIS A 95 16.81 -19.61 10.92
C HIS A 95 16.81 -18.14 11.29
N LEU A 96 16.67 -17.84 12.60
CA LEU A 96 16.90 -16.52 13.18
C LEU A 96 18.36 -16.42 13.59
N GLU A 97 19.12 -15.58 12.89
CA GLU A 97 20.46 -15.21 13.34
C GLU A 97 20.39 -14.24 14.52
N THR A 98 21.42 -14.25 15.38
CA THR A 98 21.48 -13.37 16.58
C THR A 98 21.24 -11.90 16.24
N LYS A 99 21.85 -11.38 15.16
CA LYS A 99 21.69 -9.99 14.73
C LYS A 99 20.24 -9.64 14.35
N LEU A 100 19.51 -10.59 13.77
CA LEU A 100 18.11 -10.41 13.43
C LEU A 100 17.27 -10.29 14.69
N VAL A 101 17.53 -11.12 15.69
CA VAL A 101 16.86 -11.07 16.99
C VAL A 101 17.11 -9.74 17.69
N GLU A 102 18.36 -9.28 17.73
CA GLU A 102 18.73 -7.98 18.31
C GLU A 102 18.00 -6.81 17.62
N SER A 103 17.91 -6.83 16.29
CA SER A 103 17.19 -5.81 15.53
C SER A 103 15.67 -5.82 15.81
N ILE A 104 15.07 -7.01 15.97
CA ILE A 104 13.66 -7.14 16.31
C ILE A 104 13.40 -6.61 17.73
N GLU A 105 14.23 -6.98 18.71
CA GLU A 105 14.08 -6.53 20.09
C GLU A 105 14.27 -5.00 20.18
N HIS A 106 15.25 -4.43 19.49
CA HIS A 106 15.43 -2.98 19.41
C HIS A 106 14.16 -2.27 18.89
N LYS A 107 13.54 -2.81 17.83
CA LYS A 107 12.30 -2.26 17.28
C LYS A 107 11.14 -2.35 18.29
N LYS A 108 11.01 -3.47 19.00
CA LYS A 108 10.01 -3.64 20.06
C LYS A 108 10.23 -2.66 21.23
N ASP A 109 11.49 -2.40 21.59
CA ASP A 109 11.83 -1.42 22.61
C ASP A 109 11.40 -0.01 22.24
N LEU A 110 11.63 0.39 20.97
CA LEU A 110 11.17 1.68 20.44
C LEU A 110 9.64 1.80 20.52
N LEU A 111 8.92 0.79 20.05
CA LEU A 111 7.45 0.75 20.09
C LEU A 111 6.93 0.80 21.53
N SER A 112 7.56 0.06 22.46
CA SER A 112 7.18 0.03 23.87
C SER A 112 7.35 1.38 24.55
N LYS A 113 8.41 2.14 24.23
CA LYS A 113 8.66 3.50 24.77
C LYS A 113 7.50 4.46 24.50
N GLY A 114 6.86 4.34 23.34
CA GLY A 114 5.72 5.19 22.96
C GLY A 114 4.36 4.59 23.28
N ASN A 115 4.32 3.39 23.85
CA ASN A 115 3.09 2.58 23.96
C ASN A 115 2.36 2.51 22.61
N ILE A 116 3.12 2.28 21.53
CA ILE A 116 2.62 2.31 20.14
C ILE A 116 2.01 0.95 19.79
N CYS A 117 0.76 0.95 19.32
CA CYS A 117 0.14 -0.19 18.68
C CYS A 117 0.41 -0.14 17.19
N VAL A 118 0.72 -1.29 16.57
CA VAL A 118 0.93 -1.41 15.13
C VAL A 118 -0.05 -2.43 14.55
N TYR A 119 -0.84 -1.99 13.60
CA TYR A 119 -1.75 -2.82 12.82
C TYR A 119 -1.24 -2.94 11.38
N ARG A 120 -1.11 -4.16 10.87
CA ARG A 120 -0.89 -4.40 9.45
C ARG A 120 -2.23 -4.38 8.72
N CYS A 121 -2.38 -3.45 7.76
CA CYS A 121 -3.52 -3.34 6.88
C CYS A 121 -3.05 -3.57 5.44
N HIS A 122 -3.12 -4.81 4.99
CA HIS A 122 -2.59 -5.25 3.70
C HIS A 122 -3.70 -5.70 2.76
N ASP A 123 -4.34 -6.85 3.05
CA ASP A 123 -5.32 -7.47 2.15
C ASP A 123 -6.56 -6.58 1.92
N VAL A 124 -6.94 -5.77 2.90
CA VAL A 124 -7.97 -4.74 2.72
C VAL A 124 -7.44 -3.64 1.81
N TRP A 125 -6.23 -3.12 2.11
CA TRP A 125 -5.73 -1.92 1.45
C TRP A 125 -5.25 -2.16 0.02
N ASP A 126 -4.85 -3.37 -0.32
CA ASP A 126 -4.57 -3.75 -1.72
C ASP A 126 -5.76 -3.52 -2.64
N SER A 127 -6.98 -3.78 -2.12
CA SER A 127 -8.16 -3.92 -2.97
C SER A 127 -9.32 -2.98 -2.64
N ILE A 128 -9.24 -2.14 -1.59
CA ILE A 128 -10.30 -1.18 -1.29
C ILE A 128 -10.50 -0.22 -2.47
N PRO A 129 -11.75 -0.09 -3.00
CA PRO A 129 -12.02 0.76 -4.14
C PRO A 129 -11.66 2.23 -3.88
N GLU A 130 -11.17 2.90 -4.90
CA GLU A 130 -10.86 4.35 -4.94
C GLU A 130 -9.66 4.77 -4.08
N TYR A 131 -9.47 4.17 -2.91
CA TYR A 131 -8.44 4.56 -1.94
C TYR A 131 -7.22 3.68 -1.96
N GLY A 132 -7.36 2.40 -2.30
CA GLY A 132 -6.33 1.39 -2.12
C GLY A 132 -5.22 1.40 -3.15
N VAL A 133 -4.25 0.53 -2.92
CA VAL A 133 -3.03 0.38 -3.72
C VAL A 133 -3.34 0.23 -5.21
N SER A 134 -4.19 -0.73 -5.57
CA SER A 134 -4.45 -1.05 -6.98
C SER A 134 -5.06 0.11 -7.76
N ASP A 135 -6.02 0.84 -7.16
CA ASP A 135 -6.68 1.97 -7.83
C ASP A 135 -5.78 3.20 -7.91
N VAL A 136 -5.03 3.47 -6.85
CA VAL A 136 -4.09 4.60 -6.83
C VAL A 136 -2.95 4.38 -7.80
N TRP A 137 -2.44 3.13 -7.91
CA TRP A 137 -1.42 2.77 -8.89
C TRP A 137 -1.91 2.99 -10.32
N ALA A 138 -3.08 2.44 -10.67
CA ALA A 138 -3.70 2.63 -11.98
C ALA A 138 -3.89 4.12 -12.31
N LYS A 139 -4.43 4.90 -11.35
CA LYS A 139 -4.65 6.34 -11.51
C LYS A 139 -3.33 7.11 -11.71
N LYS A 140 -2.26 6.72 -11.01
CA LYS A 140 -0.93 7.32 -11.11
C LYS A 140 -0.34 7.16 -12.51
N LEU A 141 -0.56 6.02 -13.17
CA LEU A 141 -0.13 5.78 -14.55
C LEU A 141 -0.92 6.60 -15.57
N GLY A 142 -2.11 7.08 -15.19
CA GLY A 142 -2.93 7.98 -16.01
C GLY A 142 -3.61 7.30 -17.21
N PHE A 143 -3.87 5.99 -17.10
CA PHE A 143 -4.64 5.22 -18.09
C PHE A 143 -6.01 4.82 -17.51
N ASP A 144 -6.96 4.49 -18.39
CA ASP A 144 -8.31 4.11 -18.03
C ASP A 144 -8.41 2.57 -17.88
N PHE A 145 -8.28 2.11 -16.64
CA PHE A 145 -8.40 0.70 -16.27
C PHE A 145 -9.85 0.40 -15.88
N LYS A 146 -10.67 -0.05 -16.84
CA LYS A 146 -12.13 -0.18 -16.68
C LYS A 146 -12.61 -1.45 -16.00
N ASP A 147 -11.88 -2.54 -16.20
CA ASP A 147 -12.35 -3.88 -15.84
C ASP A 147 -11.63 -4.41 -14.60
N ARG A 148 -11.55 -3.56 -13.55
CA ARG A 148 -10.95 -3.95 -12.29
C ARG A 148 -11.79 -5.00 -11.57
N VAL A 149 -11.17 -6.10 -11.23
CA VAL A 149 -11.74 -7.13 -10.35
C VAL A 149 -11.26 -6.89 -8.92
N ILE A 150 -12.19 -6.72 -7.99
CA ILE A 150 -11.86 -6.61 -6.56
C ILE A 150 -11.16 -7.90 -6.10
N ASN A 151 -10.15 -7.76 -5.26
CA ASN A 151 -9.29 -8.85 -4.79
C ASN A 151 -8.43 -9.48 -5.91
N SER A 152 -8.12 -8.70 -6.95
CA SER A 152 -7.11 -9.00 -7.94
C SER A 152 -5.96 -8.00 -7.83
N TYR A 153 -4.74 -8.51 -7.98
CA TYR A 153 -3.54 -7.67 -8.08
C TYR A 153 -3.33 -7.11 -9.49
N TYR A 154 -4.18 -7.50 -10.45
CA TYR A 154 -3.98 -7.22 -11.87
C TYR A 154 -5.08 -6.36 -12.44
N GLN A 155 -4.70 -5.49 -13.38
CA GLN A 155 -5.61 -4.68 -14.17
C GLN A 155 -5.06 -4.57 -15.59
N SER A 156 -5.94 -4.37 -16.57
CA SER A 156 -5.52 -4.11 -17.94
C SER A 156 -6.21 -2.88 -18.53
N ALA A 157 -5.57 -2.26 -19.51
CA ALA A 157 -6.11 -1.10 -20.20
C ALA A 157 -5.66 -1.05 -21.66
N ASN A 158 -6.56 -0.56 -22.54
CA ASN A 158 -6.13 -0.05 -23.82
C ASN A 158 -5.50 1.33 -23.62
N ILE A 159 -4.30 1.52 -24.18
CA ILE A 159 -3.54 2.76 -24.06
C ILE A 159 -3.30 3.36 -25.45
N PRO A 160 -3.04 4.67 -25.56
CA PRO A 160 -2.59 5.26 -26.82
C PRO A 160 -1.35 4.52 -27.34
N LYS A 161 -1.32 4.23 -28.64
CA LYS A 161 -0.19 3.56 -29.29
C LYS A 161 1.10 4.35 -29.05
N GLN A 162 2.09 3.70 -28.47
CA GLN A 162 3.39 4.29 -28.13
C GLN A 162 4.47 3.21 -28.07
N THR A 163 5.73 3.60 -28.05
CA THR A 163 6.83 2.65 -27.83
C THR A 163 6.95 2.26 -26.36
N VAL A 164 7.52 1.10 -26.09
CA VAL A 164 7.84 0.66 -24.71
C VAL A 164 8.76 1.67 -24.02
N SER A 165 9.70 2.28 -24.74
CA SER A 165 10.59 3.32 -24.20
C SER A 165 9.81 4.56 -23.73
N GLU A 166 8.82 5.01 -24.49
CA GLU A 166 7.95 6.13 -24.10
C GLU A 166 7.09 5.77 -22.88
N LEU A 167 6.53 4.57 -22.86
CA LEU A 167 5.76 4.07 -21.71
C LEU A 167 6.65 3.95 -20.46
N ALA A 168 7.83 3.36 -20.57
CA ALA A 168 8.78 3.24 -19.45
C ALA A 168 9.20 4.61 -18.91
N THR A 169 9.41 5.59 -19.78
CA THR A 169 9.70 6.97 -19.37
C THR A 169 8.53 7.60 -18.62
N ARG A 170 7.29 7.36 -19.05
CA ARG A 170 6.09 7.80 -18.32
C ARG A 170 6.03 7.17 -16.94
N VAL A 171 6.23 5.86 -16.85
CA VAL A 171 6.21 5.12 -15.57
C VAL A 171 7.27 5.67 -14.61
N ALA A 172 8.53 5.80 -15.07
CA ALA A 172 9.61 6.35 -14.26
C ALA A 172 9.29 7.78 -13.77
N ASN A 173 8.70 8.62 -14.60
CA ASN A 173 8.30 9.97 -14.20
C ASN A 173 7.18 9.96 -13.14
N ALA A 174 6.24 9.01 -13.22
CA ALA A 174 5.16 8.88 -12.24
C ALA A 174 5.66 8.43 -10.87
N LEU A 175 6.78 7.70 -10.81
CA LEU A 175 7.34 7.14 -9.59
C LEU A 175 8.29 8.10 -8.84
N LYS A 176 8.77 9.16 -9.48
CA LYS A 176 9.73 10.11 -8.88
C LYS A 176 9.24 10.71 -7.55
N VAL A 177 7.95 10.95 -7.42
CA VAL A 177 7.35 11.52 -6.20
C VAL A 177 7.43 10.58 -4.99
N ASP A 178 7.64 9.29 -5.22
CA ASP A 178 7.77 8.27 -4.18
C ASP A 178 9.21 7.74 -4.05
N GLY A 179 10.18 8.44 -4.64
CA GLY A 179 11.61 8.18 -4.43
C GLY A 179 12.24 7.17 -5.40
N GLU A 180 11.50 6.75 -6.45
CA GLU A 180 12.03 5.88 -7.49
C GLU A 180 12.32 6.69 -8.76
N GLU A 181 13.61 6.84 -9.12
CA GLU A 181 14.04 7.69 -10.24
C GLU A 181 14.13 6.99 -11.59
N GLY A 182 13.90 5.70 -11.65
CA GLY A 182 14.01 4.91 -12.87
C GLY A 182 13.29 3.58 -12.80
N VAL A 183 13.12 2.97 -13.95
CA VAL A 183 12.60 1.61 -14.11
C VAL A 183 13.55 0.83 -15.00
N TYR A 184 13.50 -0.50 -14.99
CA TYR A 184 14.23 -1.28 -15.98
C TYR A 184 13.28 -2.11 -16.83
N VAL A 185 13.73 -2.49 -18.02
CA VAL A 185 12.90 -3.14 -19.03
C VAL A 185 13.59 -4.39 -19.55
N PHE A 186 12.85 -5.49 -19.59
CA PHE A 186 13.21 -6.67 -20.38
C PHE A 186 12.45 -6.66 -21.70
N GLY A 187 13.12 -7.04 -22.78
CA GLY A 187 12.54 -7.13 -24.12
C GLY A 187 12.78 -5.89 -24.98
N ASN A 188 12.00 -5.76 -26.07
CA ASN A 188 12.23 -4.77 -27.12
C ASN A 188 11.65 -3.40 -26.74
N VAL A 189 12.51 -2.45 -26.38
CA VAL A 189 12.11 -1.09 -25.99
C VAL A 189 11.52 -0.25 -27.13
N ASN A 190 11.75 -0.65 -28.40
CA ASN A 190 11.22 0.03 -29.58
C ASN A 190 9.89 -0.58 -30.06
N LYS A 191 9.40 -1.65 -29.45
CA LYS A 191 8.10 -2.23 -29.79
C LYS A 191 7.00 -1.21 -29.53
N GLU A 192 6.10 -1.06 -30.51
CA GLU A 192 4.86 -0.31 -30.36
C GLU A 192 3.83 -1.16 -29.60
N VAL A 193 3.23 -0.57 -28.58
CA VAL A 193 2.26 -1.23 -27.69
C VAL A 193 1.01 -0.38 -27.55
N SER A 194 -0.13 -1.04 -27.32
CA SER A 194 -1.45 -0.42 -27.20
C SER A 194 -2.35 -1.09 -26.16
N HIS A 195 -1.93 -2.23 -25.60
CA HIS A 195 -2.65 -2.95 -24.56
C HIS A 195 -1.72 -3.31 -23.41
N LEU A 196 -1.98 -2.74 -22.24
CA LEU A 196 -1.15 -2.81 -21.05
C LEU A 196 -1.83 -3.67 -19.99
N ALA A 197 -1.08 -4.57 -19.34
CA ALA A 197 -1.47 -5.12 -18.05
C ALA A 197 -0.50 -4.66 -16.95
N ILE A 198 -1.03 -4.39 -15.77
CA ILE A 198 -0.27 -3.97 -14.59
C ILE A 198 -0.55 -4.90 -13.41
N GLY A 199 0.45 -5.05 -12.55
CA GLY A 199 0.32 -5.69 -11.24
C GLY A 199 0.89 -4.82 -10.14
N THR A 200 0.65 -5.19 -8.89
CA THR A 200 1.16 -4.52 -7.70
C THR A 200 1.86 -5.51 -6.77
N GLY A 201 2.91 -5.06 -6.11
CA GLY A 201 3.61 -5.77 -5.06
C GLY A 201 4.17 -7.14 -5.45
N ALA A 202 4.57 -7.90 -4.44
CA ALA A 202 5.13 -9.24 -4.57
C ALA A 202 4.10 -10.28 -5.11
N GLY A 203 2.82 -9.91 -5.19
CA GLY A 203 1.78 -10.74 -5.79
C GLY A 203 1.76 -10.72 -7.32
N THR A 204 2.62 -9.94 -7.96
CA THR A 204 2.72 -9.86 -9.43
C THR A 204 3.19 -11.19 -10.01
N ASP A 205 2.43 -11.73 -10.99
CA ASP A 205 2.78 -12.92 -11.76
C ASP A 205 2.44 -12.67 -13.25
N ILE A 206 3.47 -12.64 -14.10
CA ILE A 206 3.28 -12.37 -15.53
C ILE A 206 2.43 -13.43 -16.23
N PHE A 207 2.47 -14.69 -15.76
CA PHE A 207 1.73 -15.78 -16.39
C PHE A 207 0.22 -15.66 -16.13
N GLU A 208 -0.18 -15.17 -14.97
CA GLU A 208 -1.58 -14.81 -14.71
C GLU A 208 -2.01 -13.58 -15.53
N MET A 209 -1.11 -12.60 -15.71
CA MET A 209 -1.37 -11.40 -16.51
C MET A 209 -1.58 -11.71 -18.01
N LEU A 210 -1.10 -12.85 -18.53
CA LEU A 210 -1.33 -13.29 -19.91
C LEU A 210 -2.82 -13.49 -20.25
N GLU A 211 -3.68 -13.71 -19.25
CA GLU A 211 -5.13 -13.83 -19.47
C GLU A 211 -5.74 -12.55 -20.07
N PHE A 212 -5.09 -11.40 -19.88
CA PHE A 212 -5.48 -10.13 -20.48
C PHE A 212 -4.98 -9.93 -21.93
N ASN A 213 -4.17 -10.85 -22.47
CA ASN A 213 -3.51 -10.72 -23.78
C ASN A 213 -2.77 -9.38 -23.98
N PRO A 214 -1.89 -8.97 -23.06
CA PRO A 214 -1.24 -7.67 -23.12
C PRO A 214 -0.13 -7.62 -24.19
N ASP A 215 0.11 -6.42 -24.74
CA ASP A 215 1.28 -6.12 -25.57
C ASP A 215 2.54 -5.84 -24.74
N VAL A 216 2.34 -5.40 -23.50
CA VAL A 216 3.36 -5.02 -22.51
C VAL A 216 2.81 -5.21 -21.09
N VAL A 217 3.69 -5.54 -20.15
CA VAL A 217 3.34 -5.66 -18.72
C VAL A 217 4.16 -4.70 -17.86
N ILE A 218 3.56 -4.20 -16.77
CA ILE A 218 4.28 -3.52 -15.68
C ILE A 218 4.16 -4.39 -14.44
N VAL A 219 5.29 -4.72 -13.84
CA VAL A 219 5.42 -5.69 -12.74
C VAL A 219 6.29 -5.14 -11.61
N ALA A 220 6.10 -5.62 -10.39
CA ALA A 220 7.00 -5.31 -9.27
C ALA A 220 8.22 -6.24 -9.28
N ASP A 221 9.35 -5.72 -8.81
CA ASP A 221 10.67 -6.38 -8.85
C ASP A 221 10.76 -7.65 -8.00
N ASP A 222 10.08 -7.73 -6.88
CA ASP A 222 10.05 -8.91 -6.02
C ASP A 222 8.87 -9.86 -6.31
N GLY A 223 7.98 -9.49 -7.24
CA GLY A 223 6.95 -10.36 -7.80
C GLY A 223 7.45 -11.24 -8.96
N ILE A 224 8.66 -11.01 -9.46
CA ILE A 224 9.21 -11.72 -10.62
C ILE A 224 10.44 -12.56 -10.29
N THR A 225 10.64 -13.62 -11.07
CA THR A 225 11.87 -14.40 -11.09
C THR A 225 12.66 -14.04 -12.34
N ASN A 226 13.69 -13.20 -12.18
CA ASN A 226 14.40 -12.58 -13.30
C ASN A 226 14.76 -13.51 -14.46
N TYR A 227 15.32 -14.71 -14.18
CA TYR A 227 15.72 -15.60 -15.26
C TYR A 227 14.53 -16.25 -15.98
N LYS A 228 13.42 -16.53 -15.27
CA LYS A 228 12.25 -17.24 -15.82
C LYS A 228 11.32 -16.25 -16.55
N ASP A 229 10.94 -15.18 -15.86
CA ASP A 229 9.97 -14.22 -16.36
C ASP A 229 10.57 -13.32 -17.43
N ALA A 230 11.83 -12.90 -17.25
CA ALA A 230 12.56 -12.16 -18.26
C ALA A 230 12.84 -13.01 -19.51
N GLN A 231 13.16 -14.29 -19.36
CA GLN A 231 13.32 -15.22 -20.48
C GLN A 231 12.00 -15.29 -21.27
N TYR A 232 10.87 -15.53 -20.58
CA TYR A 232 9.56 -15.59 -21.25
C TYR A 232 9.25 -14.30 -22.00
N ALA A 233 9.49 -13.15 -21.37
CA ALA A 233 9.26 -11.83 -21.97
C ALA A 233 10.08 -11.64 -23.27
N ILE A 234 11.35 -12.06 -23.27
CA ILE A 234 12.23 -11.97 -24.43
C ILE A 234 11.81 -12.95 -25.52
N ASP A 235 11.57 -14.22 -25.17
CA ASP A 235 11.25 -15.30 -26.11
C ASP A 235 9.90 -15.08 -26.82
N ASN A 236 8.96 -14.38 -26.17
CA ASN A 236 7.60 -14.19 -26.67
C ASN A 236 7.31 -12.74 -27.12
N ASP A 237 8.35 -11.89 -27.25
CA ASP A 237 8.20 -10.48 -27.60
C ASP A 237 7.15 -9.76 -26.74
N LEU A 238 7.12 -10.06 -25.43
CA LEU A 238 6.30 -9.40 -24.40
C LEU A 238 7.18 -8.51 -23.54
N PRO A 239 7.37 -7.23 -23.87
CA PRO A 239 8.18 -6.33 -23.04
C PRO A 239 7.63 -6.24 -21.63
N MET A 240 8.54 -6.26 -20.64
CA MET A 240 8.23 -6.19 -19.23
C MET A 240 8.95 -4.99 -18.60
N ILE A 241 8.19 -4.01 -18.15
CA ILE A 241 8.66 -2.85 -17.39
C ILE A 241 8.61 -3.23 -15.89
N VAL A 242 9.73 -3.11 -15.22
CA VAL A 242 9.85 -3.50 -13.80
C VAL A 242 10.02 -2.26 -12.95
N VAL A 243 9.14 -2.14 -11.94
CA VAL A 243 9.13 -1.10 -10.92
C VAL A 243 9.49 -1.69 -9.56
N ASN A 244 9.92 -0.87 -8.63
CA ASN A 244 10.11 -1.34 -7.26
C ASN A 244 8.75 -1.59 -6.58
N HIS A 245 8.67 -2.59 -5.73
CA HIS A 245 7.47 -2.94 -4.96
C HIS A 245 6.90 -1.73 -4.21
N ALA A 246 7.73 -1.02 -3.44
CA ALA A 246 7.31 0.18 -2.72
C ALA A 246 6.77 1.26 -3.66
N GLY A 247 7.38 1.45 -4.84
CA GLY A 247 7.00 2.47 -5.82
C GLY A 247 5.57 2.34 -6.33
N CYS A 248 5.08 1.11 -6.50
CA CYS A 248 3.69 0.89 -6.93
C CYS A 248 2.67 0.95 -5.77
N GLU A 249 3.10 0.91 -4.50
CA GLU A 249 2.20 0.83 -3.35
C GLU A 249 2.15 2.08 -2.47
N ILE A 250 3.27 2.79 -2.27
CA ILE A 250 3.36 3.97 -1.39
C ILE A 250 2.28 5.01 -1.69
N GLY A 251 1.94 5.23 -2.96
CA GLY A 251 0.86 6.14 -3.34
C GLY A 251 -0.49 5.78 -2.71
N GLY A 252 -0.82 4.49 -2.64
CA GLY A 252 -2.01 3.97 -1.99
C GLY A 252 -2.00 4.22 -0.49
N LEU A 253 -0.83 4.09 0.14
CA LEU A 253 -0.69 4.33 1.58
C LEU A 253 -0.78 5.82 1.92
N LYS A 254 -0.20 6.71 1.12
CA LYS A 254 -0.40 8.15 1.24
C LYS A 254 -1.89 8.51 1.10
N ASN A 255 -2.62 7.83 0.24
CA ASN A 255 -4.05 8.02 0.07
C ASN A 255 -4.90 7.47 1.24
N MET A 256 -4.35 6.62 2.12
CA MET A 256 -5.04 6.18 3.34
C MET A 256 -5.32 7.36 4.28
N VAL A 257 -4.48 8.39 4.27
CA VAL A 257 -4.73 9.62 5.03
C VAL A 257 -6.02 10.31 4.54
N ASN A 258 -6.25 10.35 3.23
CA ASN A 258 -7.49 10.90 2.67
C ASN A 258 -8.72 10.07 3.07
N TYR A 259 -8.61 8.74 3.03
CA TYR A 259 -9.66 7.85 3.52
C TYR A 259 -10.03 8.16 4.98
N PHE A 260 -9.05 8.28 5.86
CA PHE A 260 -9.31 8.62 7.27
C PHE A 260 -9.97 10.00 7.41
N ASN A 261 -9.50 11.01 6.66
CA ASN A 261 -10.10 12.35 6.68
C ASN A 261 -11.57 12.32 6.21
N ASP A 262 -11.89 11.47 5.23
CA ASP A 262 -13.24 11.35 4.70
C ASP A 262 -14.18 10.53 5.61
N LYS A 263 -13.68 9.46 6.20
CA LYS A 263 -14.49 8.48 6.96
C LYS A 263 -14.46 8.69 8.47
N LEU A 264 -13.35 9.18 8.99
CA LEU A 264 -13.10 9.37 10.43
C LEU A 264 -12.45 10.75 10.69
N PRO A 265 -13.14 11.86 10.32
CA PRO A 265 -12.58 13.22 10.28
C PRO A 265 -12.16 13.76 11.66
N ASP A 266 -12.60 13.13 12.74
CA ASP A 266 -12.24 13.53 14.10
C ASP A 266 -10.88 12.99 14.55
N LEU A 267 -10.22 12.12 13.76
CA LEU A 267 -8.93 11.55 14.04
C LEU A 267 -7.79 12.38 13.40
N ASP A 268 -6.73 12.61 14.15
CA ASP A 268 -5.50 13.20 13.63
C ASP A 268 -4.66 12.11 12.97
N VAL A 269 -4.47 12.21 11.65
CA VAL A 269 -3.80 11.20 10.85
C VAL A 269 -2.76 11.84 9.94
N GLU A 270 -1.58 11.25 9.88
CA GLU A 270 -0.53 11.68 8.95
C GLU A 270 0.23 10.49 8.34
N TYR A 271 0.81 10.70 7.16
CA TYR A 271 1.74 9.77 6.56
C TYR A 271 3.14 9.95 7.17
N LEU A 272 3.79 8.83 7.50
CA LEU A 272 5.16 8.80 8.03
C LEU A 272 6.11 8.33 6.92
N GLU A 273 7.03 9.19 6.54
CA GLU A 273 7.96 8.90 5.45
C GLU A 273 9.02 7.87 5.87
N GLU A 274 9.11 6.77 5.15
CA GLU A 274 10.08 5.68 5.38
C GLU A 274 11.51 6.07 4.99
N ASP A 275 11.67 7.14 4.21
CA ASP A 275 12.92 7.51 3.57
C ASP A 275 13.43 6.40 2.62
N PHE A 276 12.49 5.69 2.02
CA PHE A 276 12.78 4.62 1.07
C PHE A 276 13.17 5.24 -0.27
N LYS A 277 14.47 5.24 -0.56
CA LYS A 277 15.03 5.82 -1.78
C LYS A 277 15.91 4.84 -2.50
N ILE A 278 15.71 4.72 -3.80
CA ILE A 278 16.54 3.91 -4.67
C ILE A 278 17.51 4.83 -5.41
N SER A 279 18.81 4.58 -5.25
CA SER A 279 19.85 5.33 -5.96
C SER A 279 20.29 4.54 -7.20
N TYR A 280 20.23 5.19 -8.35
CA TYR A 280 20.66 4.61 -9.62
C TYR A 280 22.05 5.11 -10.00
N PHE A 281 23.00 4.21 -10.20
CA PHE A 281 24.34 4.51 -10.67
C PHE A 281 24.48 4.09 -12.15
N LYS A 282 25.04 4.99 -12.98
CA LYS A 282 25.24 4.79 -14.43
C LYS A 282 26.72 4.72 -14.75
#